data_c89643f3d8ce6a2e5c801daf36cac43e
#
_entry.id   c89643f3d8ce6a2e5c801daf36cac43e
#
_cell.length_a   1.000
_cell.length_b   1.000
_cell.length_c   1.000
_cell.angle_alpha   90.00
_cell.angle_beta   90.00
_cell.angle_gamma   90.00
#
_symmetry.space_group_name_H-M   'P 1'
#
loop_
_entity.id
_entity.type
_entity.pdbx_description
1 polymer ?
#
loop_
_entity_poly.entity_id
_entity_poly.type
_entity_poly.pdbx_seq_one_letter_code
_entity_poly.pdbx_strand_id
1 'polypeptide(L)'
;MFKTPNRIARIRSTEYLNFPGLFTDDNMTIDLLISPEQAVTDHIKRLLETPGALQVLDFAGGRIRLTGMRARADGLLVGHQLSELRQHLPDVDVRVAAIYRRGEAIKPVGDTRIEANDEVFFIAETEDLAKIFTEFQRIEGRYRKIVIAGGGHVGERLADALEDTHSVTLLELDAARSLELASRLDKTLVLNGPASDRDLLQEAGVAETDVFCALTNDDEANIMSSLLAKRLGARKVLTLISNLAYADLVQGTDIDIAISPQQITIGTILTELRQGDVVAVHSLRRGAAEAIEVIAHSDCRIAGKAISELKLPVGATIGAIARGNNVIIGHDNVRIEPGDHVIVFVTDKREIPEIEKLFSRRRTILEKITS
;
A
#
# COMPACT_ATOMS: atom_id res chain seq x y z
N MET A 1 -4.44 37.99 -7.93
CA MET A 1 -4.43 36.55 -7.98
C MET A 1 -2.99 36.07 -7.84
N PHE A 2 -2.65 35.24 -6.86
CA PHE A 2 -1.29 34.77 -6.63
C PHE A 2 -0.91 33.80 -7.76
N LYS A 3 0.22 34.04 -8.42
CA LYS A 3 0.78 33.12 -9.41
C LYS A 3 1.57 32.02 -8.69
N THR A 4 0.86 31.07 -8.09
CA THR A 4 1.48 29.86 -7.54
C THR A 4 1.66 28.83 -8.65
N PRO A 5 2.87 28.24 -8.81
CA PRO A 5 3.15 27.28 -9.89
C PRO A 5 2.35 25.97 -9.73
N ASN A 6 2.10 25.51 -8.51
CA ASN A 6 1.32 24.31 -8.22
C ASN A 6 0.31 24.58 -7.13
N ARG A 7 -0.90 24.08 -7.29
CA ARG A 7 -2.02 24.25 -6.36
C ARG A 7 -2.53 22.87 -5.94
N ILE A 8 -2.35 22.56 -4.67
CA ILE A 8 -2.79 21.29 -4.09
C ILE A 8 -3.96 21.57 -3.16
N ALA A 9 -5.06 20.84 -3.30
CA ALA A 9 -6.21 20.96 -2.43
C ALA A 9 -6.58 19.62 -1.80
N ARG A 10 -6.92 19.68 -0.49
CA ARG A 10 -7.51 18.55 0.22
C ARG A 10 -9.02 18.63 0.16
N ILE A 11 -9.67 17.56 -0.28
CA ILE A 11 -11.13 17.45 -0.34
C ILE A 11 -11.58 16.25 0.50
N ARG A 12 -12.54 16.50 1.40
CA ARG A 12 -13.14 15.45 2.24
C ARG A 12 -14.42 14.86 1.63
N SER A 13 -15.26 15.74 1.03
CA SER A 13 -16.54 15.32 0.46
C SER A 13 -16.37 14.68 -0.90
N THR A 14 -16.96 13.50 -1.09
CA THR A 14 -17.04 12.80 -2.39
C THR A 14 -17.82 13.56 -3.44
N GLU A 15 -18.80 14.37 -3.03
CA GLU A 15 -19.63 15.14 -3.96
C GLU A 15 -18.77 16.00 -4.89
N TYR A 16 -17.76 16.67 -4.34
CA TYR A 16 -16.84 17.49 -5.14
C TYR A 16 -15.93 16.66 -6.05
N LEU A 17 -15.57 15.43 -5.68
CA LEU A 17 -14.75 14.56 -6.51
C LEU A 17 -15.51 14.06 -7.75
N ASN A 18 -16.84 14.00 -7.68
CA ASN A 18 -17.70 13.59 -8.80
C ASN A 18 -17.89 14.70 -9.85
N PHE A 19 -17.42 15.93 -9.58
CA PHE A 19 -17.51 17.06 -10.49
C PHE A 19 -16.11 17.59 -10.87
N PRO A 20 -15.30 16.84 -11.67
CA PRO A 20 -13.95 17.26 -12.04
C PRO A 20 -13.93 18.60 -12.79
N GLY A 21 -15.02 18.98 -13.47
CA GLY A 21 -15.16 20.27 -14.13
C GLY A 21 -15.15 21.49 -13.20
N LEU A 22 -15.32 21.33 -11.88
CA LEU A 22 -15.17 22.41 -10.91
C LEU A 22 -13.70 22.88 -10.76
N PHE A 23 -12.76 22.02 -11.09
CA PHE A 23 -11.33 22.18 -10.83
C PHE A 23 -10.52 22.41 -12.11
N THR A 24 -11.16 22.98 -13.13
CA THR A 24 -10.54 23.35 -14.42
C THR A 24 -10.05 24.80 -14.42
N ASP A 25 -9.25 25.16 -15.41
CA ASP A 25 -8.66 26.50 -15.56
C ASP A 25 -9.71 27.63 -15.59
N ASP A 26 -10.92 27.35 -16.07
CA ASP A 26 -11.99 28.33 -16.18
C ASP A 26 -12.68 28.65 -14.82
N ASN A 27 -12.55 27.75 -13.82
CA ASN A 27 -13.22 27.90 -12.53
C ASN A 27 -12.21 28.06 -11.38
N MET A 28 -11.73 26.94 -10.87
CA MET A 28 -10.79 26.89 -9.75
C MET A 28 -9.63 25.97 -10.14
N THR A 29 -8.56 26.53 -10.68
CA THR A 29 -7.39 25.75 -11.10
C THR A 29 -6.77 25.06 -9.90
N ILE A 30 -6.89 23.74 -9.83
CA ILE A 30 -6.23 22.87 -8.84
C ILE A 30 -5.46 21.82 -9.61
N ASP A 31 -4.16 21.75 -9.38
CA ASP A 31 -3.27 20.82 -10.10
C ASP A 31 -3.33 19.41 -9.49
N LEU A 32 -3.53 19.32 -8.16
CA LEU A 32 -3.70 18.05 -7.45
C LEU A 32 -4.81 18.13 -6.41
N LEU A 33 -5.76 17.19 -6.53
CA LEU A 33 -6.80 16.94 -5.54
C LEU A 33 -6.41 15.75 -4.67
N ILE A 34 -6.37 15.95 -3.36
CA ILE A 34 -6.06 14.90 -2.38
C ILE A 34 -7.29 14.62 -1.53
N SER A 35 -7.76 13.38 -1.55
CA SER A 35 -8.73 12.83 -0.61
C SER A 35 -8.06 11.76 0.25
N PRO A 36 -7.57 12.09 1.45
CA PRO A 36 -6.98 11.11 2.35
C PRO A 36 -7.93 9.97 2.69
N GLU A 37 -9.20 10.29 2.85
CA GLU A 37 -10.26 9.35 3.17
C GLU A 37 -10.42 8.31 2.03
N GLN A 38 -10.42 8.76 0.77
CA GLN A 38 -10.46 7.85 -0.39
C GLN A 38 -9.18 7.00 -0.48
N ALA A 39 -8.02 7.62 -0.32
CA ALA A 39 -6.74 6.91 -0.38
C ALA A 39 -6.63 5.80 0.68
N VAL A 40 -7.15 6.05 1.90
CA VAL A 40 -7.22 5.04 2.98
C VAL A 40 -8.21 3.93 2.62
N THR A 41 -9.40 4.29 2.10
CA THR A 41 -10.40 3.30 1.66
C THR A 41 -9.84 2.37 0.59
N ASP A 42 -9.20 2.94 -0.44
CA ASP A 42 -8.59 2.17 -1.53
C ASP A 42 -7.45 1.28 -1.03
N HIS A 43 -6.66 1.77 -0.06
CA HIS A 43 -5.60 0.98 0.55
C HIS A 43 -6.15 -0.22 1.32
N ILE A 44 -7.21 -0.02 2.13
CA ILE A 44 -7.86 -1.11 2.87
C ILE A 44 -8.49 -2.12 1.90
N LYS A 45 -9.18 -1.64 0.86
CA LYS A 45 -9.78 -2.50 -0.17
C LYS A 45 -8.73 -3.42 -0.81
N ARG A 46 -7.57 -2.89 -1.23
CA ARG A 46 -6.46 -3.70 -1.76
C ARG A 46 -5.97 -4.76 -0.77
N LEU A 47 -5.87 -4.43 0.52
CA LEU A 47 -5.50 -5.40 1.56
C LEU A 47 -6.53 -6.50 1.72
N LEU A 48 -7.82 -6.19 1.62
CA LEU A 48 -8.91 -7.16 1.70
C LEU A 48 -8.98 -8.07 0.46
N GLU A 49 -8.66 -7.53 -0.72
CA GLU A 49 -8.55 -8.29 -1.97
C GLU A 49 -7.31 -9.21 -2.01
N THR A 50 -6.36 -9.00 -1.09
CA THR A 50 -5.08 -9.71 -1.06
C THR A 50 -4.88 -10.38 0.31
N PRO A 51 -5.58 -11.49 0.60
CA PRO A 51 -5.52 -12.16 1.90
C PRO A 51 -4.08 -12.57 2.25
N GLY A 52 -3.66 -12.28 3.49
CA GLY A 52 -2.30 -12.56 3.94
C GLY A 52 -1.30 -11.42 3.74
N ALA A 53 -1.59 -10.46 2.87
CA ALA A 53 -0.74 -9.29 2.71
C ALA A 53 -0.73 -8.40 3.97
N LEU A 54 0.44 -7.85 4.28
CA LEU A 54 0.64 -6.78 5.25
C LEU A 54 0.59 -5.41 4.57
N GLN A 55 0.98 -5.36 3.31
CA GLN A 55 1.02 -4.16 2.50
C GLN A 55 0.86 -4.51 1.02
N VAL A 56 0.12 -3.68 0.29
CA VAL A 56 -0.13 -3.84 -1.15
C VAL A 56 0.00 -2.49 -1.83
N LEU A 57 0.88 -2.40 -2.82
CA LEU A 57 1.17 -1.17 -3.56
C LEU A 57 1.12 -1.45 -5.05
N ASP A 58 0.31 -0.67 -5.75
CA ASP A 58 0.14 -0.78 -7.20
C ASP A 58 1.04 0.21 -7.95
N PHE A 59 1.64 -0.26 -9.04
CA PHE A 59 2.47 0.49 -9.96
C PHE A 59 2.04 0.25 -11.41
N ALA A 60 2.44 1.13 -12.30
CA ALA A 60 2.15 1.05 -13.74
C ALA A 60 0.65 0.84 -14.03
N GLY A 61 -0.21 1.61 -13.34
CA GLY A 61 -1.66 1.50 -13.49
C GLY A 61 -2.24 0.19 -12.97
N GLY A 62 -1.62 -0.43 -11.97
CA GLY A 62 -2.09 -1.67 -11.32
C GLY A 62 -1.60 -2.96 -11.98
N ARG A 63 -0.74 -2.89 -13.01
CA ARG A 63 -0.16 -4.07 -13.68
C ARG A 63 0.97 -4.71 -12.89
N ILE A 64 1.73 -3.92 -12.16
CA ILE A 64 2.80 -4.36 -11.28
C ILE A 64 2.36 -4.11 -9.85
N ARG A 65 2.57 -5.09 -9.01
CA ARG A 65 2.22 -5.00 -7.58
C ARG A 65 3.41 -5.39 -6.72
N LEU A 66 3.71 -4.53 -5.74
CA LEU A 66 4.63 -4.83 -4.65
C LEU A 66 3.79 -5.23 -3.44
N THR A 67 4.04 -6.43 -2.91
CA THR A 67 3.28 -6.96 -1.78
C THR A 67 4.21 -7.38 -0.66
N GLY A 68 3.97 -6.85 0.53
CA GLY A 68 4.64 -7.27 1.76
C GLY A 68 3.86 -8.39 2.43
N MET A 69 4.55 -9.46 2.81
CA MET A 69 3.97 -10.61 3.49
C MET A 69 4.84 -11.04 4.67
N ARG A 70 4.23 -11.63 5.70
CA ARG A 70 4.97 -12.27 6.78
C ARG A 70 5.16 -13.77 6.46
N ALA A 71 6.42 -14.21 6.47
CA ALA A 71 6.76 -15.61 6.29
C ALA A 71 6.30 -16.42 7.51
N ARG A 72 5.35 -17.32 7.32
CA ARG A 72 4.84 -18.21 8.37
C ARG A 72 5.74 -19.43 8.48
N ALA A 73 5.89 -19.98 9.69
CA ALA A 73 6.73 -21.14 9.95
C ALA A 73 6.31 -22.39 9.13
N ASP A 74 5.04 -22.49 8.74
CA ASP A 74 4.45 -23.54 7.92
C ASP A 74 4.46 -23.23 6.41
N GLY A 75 5.01 -22.06 6.00
CA GLY A 75 5.11 -21.64 4.61
C GLY A 75 6.20 -22.42 3.86
N LEU A 76 5.93 -22.80 2.61
CA LEU A 76 6.81 -23.64 1.81
C LEU A 76 8.17 -23.00 1.52
N LEU A 77 8.25 -21.67 1.47
CA LEU A 77 9.49 -20.94 1.19
C LEU A 77 10.36 -20.67 2.41
N VAL A 78 9.87 -20.96 3.63
CA VAL A 78 10.66 -20.78 4.86
C VAL A 78 11.77 -21.84 4.93
N GLY A 79 13.01 -21.37 5.17
CA GLY A 79 14.22 -22.21 5.15
C GLY A 79 14.89 -22.34 3.79
N HIS A 80 14.24 -21.93 2.70
CA HIS A 80 14.78 -21.97 1.35
C HIS A 80 15.55 -20.69 0.99
N GLN A 81 16.50 -20.81 0.06
CA GLN A 81 17.25 -19.68 -0.48
C GLN A 81 16.44 -18.96 -1.57
N LEU A 82 16.67 -17.66 -1.76
CA LEU A 82 15.99 -16.88 -2.81
C LEU A 82 16.32 -17.41 -4.22
N SER A 83 17.51 -18.00 -4.42
CA SER A 83 17.88 -18.67 -5.68
C SER A 83 17.00 -19.88 -6.03
N GLU A 84 16.34 -20.49 -5.03
CA GLU A 84 15.45 -21.65 -5.18
C GLU A 84 14.01 -21.23 -5.54
N LEU A 85 13.65 -19.92 -5.45
CA LEU A 85 12.32 -19.40 -5.74
C LEU A 85 11.77 -19.86 -7.09
N ARG A 86 12.60 -19.90 -8.13
CA ARG A 86 12.19 -20.38 -9.46
C ARG A 86 11.82 -21.86 -9.52
N GLN A 87 12.29 -22.67 -8.57
CA GLN A 87 11.91 -24.09 -8.48
C GLN A 87 10.51 -24.24 -7.87
N HIS A 88 10.16 -23.36 -6.94
CA HIS A 88 8.84 -23.33 -6.30
C HIS A 88 7.80 -22.60 -7.15
N LEU A 89 8.21 -21.59 -7.92
CA LEU A 89 7.36 -20.74 -8.75
C LEU A 89 7.85 -20.75 -10.21
N PRO A 90 7.81 -21.90 -10.92
CA PRO A 90 8.41 -22.02 -12.27
C PRO A 90 7.68 -21.15 -13.31
N ASP A 91 6.38 -20.93 -13.14
CA ASP A 91 5.51 -20.20 -14.08
C ASP A 91 5.27 -18.74 -13.67
N VAL A 92 6.03 -18.24 -12.69
CA VAL A 92 5.89 -16.87 -12.17
C VAL A 92 7.22 -16.16 -12.22
N ASP A 93 7.24 -15.00 -12.88
CA ASP A 93 8.40 -14.11 -12.79
C ASP A 93 8.21 -13.18 -11.59
N VAL A 94 9.03 -13.36 -10.56
CA VAL A 94 8.94 -12.65 -9.29
C VAL A 94 10.32 -12.25 -8.79
N ARG A 95 10.40 -11.08 -8.16
CA ARG A 95 11.60 -10.63 -7.46
C ARG A 95 11.29 -10.28 -6.01
N VAL A 96 12.15 -10.69 -5.10
CA VAL A 96 12.17 -10.18 -3.74
C VAL A 96 12.84 -8.80 -3.75
N ALA A 97 12.08 -7.77 -3.45
CA ALA A 97 12.56 -6.39 -3.40
C ALA A 97 13.26 -6.07 -2.08
N ALA A 98 12.76 -6.62 -0.97
CA ALA A 98 13.35 -6.45 0.37
C ALA A 98 12.92 -7.58 1.31
N ILE A 99 13.73 -7.81 2.34
CA ILE A 99 13.40 -8.66 3.48
C ILE A 99 13.68 -7.84 4.74
N TYR A 100 12.77 -7.93 5.71
CA TYR A 100 13.01 -7.37 7.03
C TYR A 100 12.89 -8.47 8.09
N ARG A 101 13.92 -8.60 8.88
CA ARG A 101 14.03 -9.59 9.97
C ARG A 101 14.21 -8.84 11.28
N ARG A 102 13.28 -9.01 12.22
CA ARG A 102 13.28 -8.32 13.53
C ARG A 102 13.42 -6.79 13.42
N GLY A 103 12.83 -6.22 12.36
CA GLY A 103 12.89 -4.78 12.10
C GLY A 103 14.06 -4.31 11.23
N GLU A 104 15.12 -5.10 11.07
CA GLU A 104 16.31 -4.78 10.30
C GLU A 104 16.17 -5.21 8.83
N ALA A 105 16.63 -4.34 7.91
CA ALA A 105 16.64 -4.65 6.48
C ALA A 105 17.75 -5.65 6.14
N ILE A 106 17.40 -6.71 5.42
CA ILE A 106 18.33 -7.71 4.89
C ILE A 106 18.37 -7.58 3.37
N LYS A 107 19.57 -7.50 2.82
CA LYS A 107 19.77 -7.46 1.37
C LYS A 107 19.29 -8.78 0.75
N PRO A 108 18.36 -8.78 -0.20
CA PRO A 108 17.88 -9.98 -0.85
C PRO A 108 18.87 -10.42 -1.94
N VAL A 109 19.79 -11.30 -1.61
CA VAL A 109 20.73 -11.93 -2.55
C VAL A 109 20.41 -13.41 -2.67
N GLY A 110 20.90 -14.09 -3.72
CA GLY A 110 20.50 -15.44 -4.05
C GLY A 110 20.66 -16.48 -2.94
N ASP A 111 21.67 -16.33 -2.08
CA ASP A 111 21.94 -17.20 -0.92
C ASP A 111 21.20 -16.80 0.37
N THR A 112 20.47 -15.68 0.35
CA THR A 112 19.63 -15.26 1.47
C THR A 112 18.54 -16.29 1.71
N ARG A 113 18.42 -16.81 2.94
CA ARG A 113 17.35 -17.71 3.38
C ARG A 113 16.21 -16.94 4.00
N ILE A 114 14.99 -17.32 3.65
CA ILE A 114 13.78 -16.80 4.28
C ILE A 114 13.59 -17.51 5.63
N GLU A 115 13.45 -16.77 6.70
CA GLU A 115 13.16 -17.29 8.05
C GLU A 115 11.70 -17.02 8.45
N ALA A 116 11.21 -17.83 9.39
CA ALA A 116 9.88 -17.58 9.95
C ALA A 116 9.81 -16.18 10.59
N ASN A 117 8.71 -15.48 10.36
CA ASN A 117 8.42 -14.10 10.76
C ASN A 117 9.19 -13.02 9.99
N ASP A 118 9.96 -13.37 8.95
CA ASP A 118 10.46 -12.36 8.03
C ASP A 118 9.29 -11.63 7.35
N GLU A 119 9.41 -10.32 7.22
CA GLU A 119 8.56 -9.55 6.32
C GLU A 119 9.24 -9.48 4.96
N VAL A 120 8.65 -10.15 3.99
CA VAL A 120 9.20 -10.28 2.63
C VAL A 120 8.38 -9.48 1.66
N PHE A 121 9.04 -8.61 0.91
CA PHE A 121 8.41 -7.76 -0.11
C PHE A 121 8.70 -8.34 -1.49
N PHE A 122 7.64 -8.76 -2.17
CA PHE A 122 7.67 -9.28 -3.52
C PHE A 122 7.19 -8.25 -4.51
N ILE A 123 7.80 -8.23 -5.67
CA ILE A 123 7.30 -7.51 -6.83
C ILE A 123 7.08 -8.49 -7.97
N ALA A 124 5.89 -8.45 -8.53
CA ALA A 124 5.44 -9.32 -9.61
C ALA A 124 4.35 -8.65 -10.44
N GLU A 125 3.98 -9.27 -11.54
CA GLU A 125 2.76 -8.96 -12.25
C GLU A 125 1.54 -9.27 -11.37
N THR A 126 0.53 -8.40 -11.44
CA THR A 126 -0.63 -8.49 -10.53
C THR A 126 -1.39 -9.82 -10.66
N GLU A 127 -1.43 -10.38 -11.87
CA GLU A 127 -2.10 -11.66 -12.17
C GLU A 127 -1.42 -12.86 -11.50
N ASP A 128 -0.10 -12.77 -11.24
CA ASP A 128 0.68 -13.86 -10.66
C ASP A 128 0.67 -13.92 -9.14
N LEU A 129 0.16 -12.88 -8.47
CA LEU A 129 0.19 -12.80 -7.00
C LEU A 129 -0.52 -13.96 -6.31
N ALA A 130 -1.63 -14.44 -6.86
CA ALA A 130 -2.36 -15.56 -6.27
C ALA A 130 -1.50 -16.82 -6.16
N LYS A 131 -0.62 -17.08 -7.14
CA LYS A 131 0.33 -18.20 -7.14
C LYS A 131 1.40 -18.00 -6.07
N ILE A 132 1.95 -16.78 -5.96
CA ILE A 132 2.95 -16.44 -4.95
C ILE A 132 2.40 -16.65 -3.54
N PHE A 133 1.15 -16.23 -3.29
CA PHE A 133 0.53 -16.39 -1.97
C PHE A 133 0.35 -17.85 -1.57
N THR A 134 0.03 -18.72 -2.54
CA THR A 134 -0.12 -20.16 -2.30
C THR A 134 1.17 -20.79 -1.76
N GLU A 135 2.32 -20.36 -2.28
CA GLU A 135 3.64 -20.88 -1.86
C GLU A 135 4.13 -20.26 -0.53
N PHE A 136 3.74 -19.01 -0.26
CA PHE A 136 4.15 -18.29 0.96
C PHE A 136 3.31 -18.62 2.20
N GLN A 137 2.04 -18.85 1.98
CA GLN A 137 1.07 -19.14 3.03
C GLN A 137 0.13 -20.22 2.53
N ARG A 138 -0.21 -21.19 3.37
CA ARG A 138 -1.41 -21.99 3.13
C ARG A 138 -2.58 -21.03 2.99
N ILE A 139 -3.23 -21.05 1.81
CA ILE A 139 -4.23 -20.08 1.40
C ILE A 139 -5.25 -19.92 2.52
N GLU A 140 -5.24 -18.79 3.14
CA GLU A 140 -6.39 -18.31 3.88
C GLU A 140 -7.41 -17.91 2.80
N GLY A 141 -8.48 -18.66 2.58
CA GLY A 141 -9.48 -18.38 1.56
C GLY A 141 -9.89 -16.90 1.48
N ARG A 142 -10.62 -16.51 0.47
CA ARG A 142 -11.09 -15.12 0.32
C ARG A 142 -11.82 -14.67 1.58
N TYR A 143 -11.56 -13.45 2.01
CA TYR A 143 -12.35 -12.82 3.06
C TYR A 143 -13.78 -12.64 2.56
N ARG A 144 -14.77 -12.96 3.40
CA ARG A 144 -16.20 -12.88 3.08
C ARG A 144 -16.98 -12.05 4.09
N LYS A 145 -16.66 -12.19 5.36
CA LYS A 145 -17.34 -11.50 6.46
C LYS A 145 -16.44 -10.39 7.00
N ILE A 146 -16.92 -9.15 6.96
CA ILE A 146 -16.18 -7.98 7.38
C ILE A 146 -17.01 -7.20 8.39
N VAL A 147 -16.40 -6.88 9.52
CA VAL A 147 -16.99 -5.96 10.50
C VAL A 147 -16.19 -4.66 10.48
N ILE A 148 -16.90 -3.53 10.33
CA ILE A 148 -16.32 -2.19 10.31
C ILE A 148 -16.80 -1.46 11.57
N ALA A 149 -15.87 -0.95 12.36
CA ALA A 149 -16.14 -0.09 13.51
C ALA A 149 -15.86 1.38 13.14
N GLY A 150 -16.90 2.19 13.13
CA GLY A 150 -16.89 3.61 12.76
C GLY A 150 -17.52 3.88 11.40
N GLY A 151 -18.67 4.57 11.41
CA GLY A 151 -19.44 5.00 10.23
C GLY A 151 -19.06 6.39 9.70
N GLY A 152 -17.82 6.84 9.97
CA GLY A 152 -17.26 8.06 9.37
C GLY A 152 -17.00 7.91 7.87
N HIS A 153 -16.36 8.93 7.27
CA HIS A 153 -16.13 8.94 5.81
C HIS A 153 -15.38 7.72 5.26
N VAL A 154 -14.42 7.18 5.99
CA VAL A 154 -13.68 5.99 5.56
C VAL A 154 -14.53 4.73 5.68
N GLY A 155 -15.20 4.55 6.84
CA GLY A 155 -16.01 3.36 7.09
C GLY A 155 -17.22 3.26 6.18
N GLU A 156 -17.95 4.38 5.96
CA GLU A 156 -19.06 4.45 5.00
C GLU A 156 -18.62 4.06 3.59
N ARG A 157 -17.56 4.68 3.07
CA ARG A 157 -17.04 4.38 1.72
C ARG A 157 -16.55 2.94 1.58
N LEU A 158 -15.94 2.41 2.64
CA LEU A 158 -15.48 1.03 2.63
C LEU A 158 -16.65 0.07 2.62
N ALA A 159 -17.70 0.33 3.42
CA ALA A 159 -18.91 -0.47 3.45
C ALA A 159 -19.60 -0.49 2.07
N ASP A 160 -19.83 0.69 1.48
CA ASP A 160 -20.41 0.88 0.14
C ASP A 160 -19.60 0.12 -0.93
N ALA A 161 -18.27 0.21 -0.90
CA ALA A 161 -17.39 -0.45 -1.87
C ALA A 161 -17.34 -1.99 -1.74
N LEU A 162 -17.76 -2.54 -0.59
CA LEU A 162 -17.65 -3.96 -0.27
C LEU A 162 -18.98 -4.69 -0.22
N GLU A 163 -20.10 -4.02 0.04
CA GLU A 163 -21.38 -4.66 0.33
C GLU A 163 -21.97 -5.51 -0.80
N ASP A 164 -21.54 -5.30 -2.05
CA ASP A 164 -21.93 -6.13 -3.18
C ASP A 164 -21.22 -7.48 -3.23
N THR A 165 -20.04 -7.57 -2.62
CA THR A 165 -19.15 -8.74 -2.74
C THR A 165 -18.86 -9.43 -1.41
N HIS A 166 -19.13 -8.76 -0.31
CA HIS A 166 -18.87 -9.22 1.06
C HIS A 166 -20.11 -9.07 1.95
N SER A 167 -20.20 -9.88 3.00
CA SER A 167 -21.13 -9.64 4.10
C SER A 167 -20.52 -8.61 5.04
N VAL A 168 -21.09 -7.41 5.04
CA VAL A 168 -20.57 -6.28 5.81
C VAL A 168 -21.48 -5.95 6.98
N THR A 169 -20.91 -5.82 8.18
CA THR A 169 -21.58 -5.25 9.36
C THR A 169 -20.84 -3.99 9.78
N LEU A 170 -21.54 -2.89 9.98
CA LEU A 170 -20.97 -1.60 10.37
C LEU A 170 -21.49 -1.21 11.76
N LEU A 171 -20.57 -0.89 12.68
CA LEU A 171 -20.85 -0.40 14.01
C LEU A 171 -20.67 1.11 14.07
N GLU A 172 -21.71 1.86 14.50
CA GLU A 172 -21.65 3.31 14.61
C GLU A 172 -22.18 3.74 15.98
N LEU A 173 -21.40 4.58 16.68
CA LEU A 173 -21.71 5.04 18.03
C LEU A 173 -22.86 6.07 18.05
N ASP A 174 -22.87 6.99 17.09
CA ASP A 174 -23.90 8.01 16.97
C ASP A 174 -25.19 7.46 16.38
N ALA A 175 -26.28 7.53 17.12
CA ALA A 175 -27.57 6.96 16.72
C ALA A 175 -28.17 7.65 15.47
N ALA A 176 -27.99 8.97 15.32
CA ALA A 176 -28.50 9.69 14.16
C ALA A 176 -27.71 9.29 12.89
N ARG A 177 -26.39 9.18 13.04
CA ARG A 177 -25.51 8.73 11.94
C ARG A 177 -25.77 7.27 11.58
N SER A 178 -26.01 6.40 12.56
CA SER A 178 -26.36 5.00 12.32
C SER A 178 -27.64 4.88 11.47
N LEU A 179 -28.68 5.65 11.79
CA LEU A 179 -29.93 5.68 11.00
C LEU A 179 -29.69 6.21 9.57
N GLU A 180 -28.87 7.26 9.42
CA GLU A 180 -28.52 7.80 8.11
C GLU A 180 -27.80 6.74 7.27
N LEU A 181 -26.80 6.05 7.83
CA LEU A 181 -26.04 5.00 7.15
C LEU A 181 -26.96 3.82 6.75
N ALA A 182 -27.84 3.39 7.65
CA ALA A 182 -28.82 2.33 7.36
C ALA A 182 -29.80 2.69 6.23
N SER A 183 -30.00 4.00 5.96
CA SER A 183 -30.81 4.46 4.83
C SER A 183 -30.04 4.58 3.50
N ARG A 184 -28.70 4.62 3.55
CA ARG A 184 -27.84 4.86 2.39
C ARG A 184 -27.14 3.59 1.88
N LEU A 185 -26.85 2.65 2.79
CA LEU A 185 -26.21 1.38 2.47
C LEU A 185 -27.29 0.31 2.23
N ASP A 186 -27.20 -0.37 1.10
CA ASP A 186 -28.28 -1.26 0.64
C ASP A 186 -28.20 -2.66 1.26
N LYS A 187 -26.97 -3.17 1.50
CA LYS A 187 -26.74 -4.57 1.95
C LYS A 187 -25.97 -4.67 3.27
N THR A 188 -25.43 -3.56 3.74
CA THR A 188 -24.67 -3.51 4.98
C THR A 188 -25.59 -3.51 6.20
N LEU A 189 -25.37 -4.43 7.15
CA LEU A 189 -26.03 -4.39 8.44
C LEU A 189 -25.42 -3.29 9.30
N VAL A 190 -26.21 -2.28 9.68
CA VAL A 190 -25.76 -1.19 10.55
C VAL A 190 -26.28 -1.42 11.96
N LEU A 191 -25.37 -1.48 12.93
CA LEU A 191 -25.68 -1.62 14.36
C LEU A 191 -25.24 -0.36 15.11
N ASN A 192 -26.08 0.12 16.03
CA ASN A 192 -25.78 1.31 16.82
C ASN A 192 -25.17 0.94 18.18
N GLY A 193 -24.00 1.46 18.47
CA GLY A 193 -23.33 1.34 19.76
C GLY A 193 -21.80 1.41 19.68
N PRO A 194 -21.12 1.38 20.84
CA PRO A 194 -19.68 1.47 20.90
C PRO A 194 -19.01 0.16 20.47
N ALA A 195 -18.01 0.25 19.60
CA ALA A 195 -17.25 -0.90 19.14
C ALA A 195 -16.38 -1.57 20.24
N SER A 196 -16.32 -0.99 21.43
CA SER A 196 -15.70 -1.59 22.62
C SER A 196 -16.68 -2.39 23.47
N ASP A 197 -17.96 -2.45 23.10
CA ASP A 197 -18.96 -3.25 23.77
C ASP A 197 -18.88 -4.71 23.30
N ARG A 198 -18.70 -5.62 24.28
CA ARG A 198 -18.53 -7.05 24.01
C ARG A 198 -19.80 -7.69 23.41
N ASP A 199 -20.96 -7.32 23.95
CA ASP A 199 -22.23 -7.92 23.53
C ASP A 199 -22.58 -7.47 22.12
N LEU A 200 -22.34 -6.20 21.80
CA LEU A 200 -22.50 -5.65 20.45
C LEU A 200 -21.54 -6.34 19.45
N LEU A 201 -20.28 -6.56 19.82
CA LEU A 201 -19.33 -7.31 18.98
C LEU A 201 -19.76 -8.76 18.74
N GLN A 202 -20.37 -9.40 19.75
CA GLN A 202 -20.94 -10.74 19.57
C GLN A 202 -22.17 -10.73 18.66
N GLU A 203 -23.07 -9.75 18.81
CA GLU A 203 -24.20 -9.54 17.92
C GLU A 203 -23.75 -9.31 16.46
N ALA A 204 -22.67 -8.53 16.27
CA ALA A 204 -22.04 -8.32 14.98
C ALA A 204 -21.38 -9.58 14.38
N GLY A 205 -21.32 -10.68 15.11
CA GLY A 205 -20.72 -11.94 14.66
C GLY A 205 -19.19 -11.90 14.55
N VAL A 206 -18.52 -11.14 15.42
CA VAL A 206 -17.06 -10.94 15.38
C VAL A 206 -16.28 -12.24 15.47
N ALA A 207 -16.77 -13.24 16.20
CA ALA A 207 -16.11 -14.56 16.32
C ALA A 207 -15.96 -15.31 14.99
N GLU A 208 -16.81 -15.03 14.02
CA GLU A 208 -16.82 -15.64 12.70
C GLU A 208 -16.36 -14.67 11.60
N THR A 209 -15.85 -13.50 11.99
CA THR A 209 -15.42 -12.46 11.08
C THR A 209 -14.03 -12.75 10.52
N ASP A 210 -13.90 -12.64 9.19
CA ASP A 210 -12.59 -12.75 8.54
C ASP A 210 -11.71 -11.54 8.86
N VAL A 211 -12.30 -10.32 8.78
CA VAL A 211 -11.56 -9.09 9.05
C VAL A 211 -12.43 -8.11 9.84
N PHE A 212 -11.88 -7.64 10.96
CA PHE A 212 -12.41 -6.51 11.72
C PHE A 212 -11.61 -5.25 11.39
N CYS A 213 -12.27 -4.19 10.95
CA CYS A 213 -11.68 -2.91 10.57
C CYS A 213 -12.08 -1.82 11.57
N ALA A 214 -11.18 -1.39 12.44
CA ALA A 214 -11.40 -0.27 13.36
C ALA A 214 -11.02 1.05 12.68
N LEU A 215 -12.03 1.86 12.29
CA LEU A 215 -11.89 3.02 11.42
C LEU A 215 -12.54 4.29 12.02
N THR A 216 -12.64 4.37 13.34
CA THR A 216 -13.12 5.57 14.01
C THR A 216 -12.08 6.71 13.96
N ASN A 217 -12.43 7.88 14.41
CA ASN A 217 -11.50 9.00 14.58
C ASN A 217 -10.75 9.03 15.92
N ASP A 218 -10.91 7.98 16.74
CA ASP A 218 -10.31 7.83 18.05
C ASP A 218 -9.36 6.63 18.04
N ASP A 219 -8.06 6.90 18.15
CA ASP A 219 -7.01 5.87 18.06
C ASP A 219 -7.11 4.86 19.23
N GLU A 220 -7.46 5.31 20.44
CA GLU A 220 -7.61 4.46 21.62
C GLU A 220 -8.81 3.50 21.44
N ALA A 221 -9.94 4.03 20.96
CA ALA A 221 -11.11 3.21 20.64
C ALA A 221 -10.79 2.18 19.54
N ASN A 222 -10.04 2.57 18.51
CA ASN A 222 -9.62 1.70 17.43
C ASN A 222 -8.71 0.57 17.95
N ILE A 223 -7.72 0.89 18.77
CA ILE A 223 -6.80 -0.10 19.35
C ILE A 223 -7.55 -1.07 20.26
N MET A 224 -8.36 -0.54 21.19
CA MET A 224 -9.07 -1.36 22.16
C MET A 224 -10.11 -2.27 21.51
N SER A 225 -10.90 -1.75 20.57
CA SER A 225 -11.89 -2.55 19.83
C SER A 225 -11.22 -3.63 18.97
N SER A 226 -10.08 -3.34 18.33
CA SER A 226 -9.31 -4.31 17.56
C SER A 226 -8.78 -5.45 18.44
N LEU A 227 -8.18 -5.13 19.58
CA LEU A 227 -7.68 -6.15 20.53
C LEU A 227 -8.83 -6.99 21.09
N LEU A 228 -9.97 -6.37 21.41
CA LEU A 228 -11.16 -7.07 21.86
C LEU A 228 -11.73 -7.98 20.77
N ALA A 229 -11.87 -7.49 19.55
CA ALA A 229 -12.34 -8.26 18.40
C ALA A 229 -11.43 -9.47 18.14
N LYS A 230 -10.10 -9.27 18.18
CA LYS A 230 -9.13 -10.36 18.04
C LYS A 230 -9.29 -11.41 19.12
N ARG A 231 -9.47 -11.01 20.37
CA ARG A 231 -9.70 -11.90 21.52
C ARG A 231 -11.02 -12.64 21.44
N LEU A 232 -12.04 -12.06 20.79
CA LEU A 232 -13.35 -12.68 20.56
C LEU A 232 -13.36 -13.66 19.38
N GLY A 233 -12.29 -13.69 18.57
CA GLY A 233 -12.13 -14.66 17.50
C GLY A 233 -12.01 -14.08 16.08
N ALA A 234 -12.02 -12.76 15.92
CA ALA A 234 -11.75 -12.15 14.63
C ALA A 234 -10.44 -12.68 14.03
N ARG A 235 -10.49 -13.17 12.81
CA ARG A 235 -9.33 -13.82 12.18
C ARG A 235 -8.21 -12.80 11.92
N LYS A 236 -8.56 -11.60 11.45
CA LYS A 236 -7.65 -10.47 11.26
C LYS A 236 -8.24 -9.18 11.79
N VAL A 237 -7.36 -8.26 12.22
CA VAL A 237 -7.75 -6.91 12.60
C VAL A 237 -6.90 -5.87 11.87
N LEU A 238 -7.60 -4.90 11.26
CA LEU A 238 -7.02 -3.71 10.65
C LEU A 238 -7.39 -2.51 11.51
N THR A 239 -6.40 -1.75 11.94
CA THR A 239 -6.59 -0.66 12.89
C THR A 239 -6.08 0.65 12.31
N LEU A 240 -6.96 1.64 12.17
CA LEU A 240 -6.57 3.00 11.79
C LEU A 240 -5.91 3.67 12.97
N ILE A 241 -4.68 4.18 12.79
CA ILE A 241 -3.91 4.85 13.83
C ILE A 241 -3.29 6.12 13.24
N SER A 242 -3.74 7.27 13.72
CA SER A 242 -3.28 8.59 13.29
C SER A 242 -2.03 9.02 14.05
N ASN A 243 -1.91 8.66 15.33
CA ASN A 243 -0.77 8.99 16.16
C ASN A 243 0.36 7.96 15.97
N LEU A 244 1.49 8.40 15.44
CA LEU A 244 2.65 7.54 15.19
C LEU A 244 3.19 6.87 16.48
N ALA A 245 3.10 7.53 17.63
CA ALA A 245 3.52 6.94 18.89
C ALA A 245 2.68 5.70 19.27
N TYR A 246 1.36 5.73 19.02
CA TYR A 246 0.50 4.57 19.23
C TYR A 246 0.77 3.45 18.22
N ALA A 247 1.08 3.82 16.98
CA ALA A 247 1.48 2.85 15.97
C ALA A 247 2.74 2.05 16.39
N ASP A 248 3.65 2.66 17.15
CA ASP A 248 4.82 1.97 17.70
C ASP A 248 4.46 1.05 18.89
N LEU A 249 3.53 1.48 19.73
CA LEU A 249 3.07 0.69 20.89
C LEU A 249 2.34 -0.59 20.48
N VAL A 250 1.61 -0.59 19.37
CA VAL A 250 0.88 -1.77 18.91
C VAL A 250 1.76 -2.78 18.17
N GLN A 251 3.04 -2.48 17.94
CA GLN A 251 3.98 -3.47 17.38
C GLN A 251 4.17 -4.64 18.34
N GLY A 252 3.99 -5.85 17.83
CA GLY A 252 4.12 -7.07 18.64
C GLY A 252 2.89 -7.39 19.48
N THR A 253 1.81 -6.60 19.35
CA THR A 253 0.49 -6.96 19.89
C THR A 253 -0.28 -7.83 18.90
N ASP A 254 -1.52 -8.20 19.27
CA ASP A 254 -2.43 -8.98 18.41
C ASP A 254 -3.06 -8.15 17.27
N ILE A 255 -2.62 -6.91 17.03
CA ILE A 255 -3.03 -6.11 15.88
C ILE A 255 -2.26 -6.55 14.64
N ASP A 256 -2.96 -7.09 13.65
CA ASP A 256 -2.34 -7.64 12.45
C ASP A 256 -1.81 -6.54 11.52
N ILE A 257 -2.59 -5.47 11.30
CA ILE A 257 -2.22 -4.36 10.41
C ILE A 257 -2.63 -3.02 11.04
N ALA A 258 -1.65 -2.15 11.25
CA ALA A 258 -1.87 -0.75 11.62
C ALA A 258 -1.78 0.13 10.36
N ILE A 259 -2.80 0.95 10.12
CA ILE A 259 -2.93 1.82 8.96
C ILE A 259 -2.81 3.26 9.38
N SER A 260 -1.85 3.99 8.82
CA SER A 260 -1.68 5.43 9.06
C SER A 260 -2.17 6.25 7.87
N PRO A 261 -3.27 7.03 8.02
CA PRO A 261 -3.75 7.93 6.97
C PRO A 261 -2.71 8.94 6.53
N GLN A 262 -1.89 9.41 7.47
CA GLN A 262 -0.82 10.37 7.18
C GLN A 262 0.21 9.78 6.21
N GLN A 263 0.66 8.54 6.43
CA GLN A 263 1.66 7.92 5.58
C GLN A 263 1.14 7.64 4.17
N ILE A 264 -0.13 7.24 4.04
CA ILE A 264 -0.78 7.04 2.75
C ILE A 264 -0.84 8.36 1.98
N THR A 265 -1.25 9.45 2.65
CA THR A 265 -1.38 10.78 2.04
C THR A 265 -0.03 11.38 1.67
N ILE A 266 1.01 11.19 2.50
CA ILE A 266 2.38 11.68 2.22
C ILE A 266 2.89 11.13 0.88
N GLY A 267 2.66 9.86 0.57
CA GLY A 267 3.05 9.28 -0.72
C GLY A 267 2.48 10.06 -1.91
N THR A 268 1.21 10.39 -1.88
CA THR A 268 0.53 11.16 -2.94
C THR A 268 1.14 12.57 -3.08
N ILE A 269 1.40 13.25 -1.96
CA ILE A 269 2.01 14.60 -1.96
C ILE A 269 3.45 14.55 -2.49
N LEU A 270 4.23 13.56 -2.07
CA LEU A 270 5.63 13.43 -2.49
C LEU A 270 5.74 13.17 -3.99
N THR A 271 4.81 12.45 -4.60
CA THR A 271 4.77 12.25 -6.05
C THR A 271 4.74 13.59 -6.80
N GLU A 272 3.91 14.52 -6.37
CA GLU A 272 3.79 15.85 -7.02
C GLU A 272 4.95 16.81 -6.71
N LEU A 273 5.54 16.70 -5.52
CA LEU A 273 6.62 17.60 -5.10
C LEU A 273 8.00 17.20 -5.61
N ARG A 274 8.18 15.93 -6.01
CA ARG A 274 9.47 15.45 -6.52
C ARG A 274 9.75 16.00 -7.90
N GLN A 275 10.97 16.50 -8.07
CA GLN A 275 11.46 16.96 -9.36
C GLN A 275 11.79 15.74 -10.23
N GLY A 276 11.38 15.80 -11.49
CA GLY A 276 11.64 14.75 -12.47
C GLY A 276 10.38 13.98 -12.83
N ASP A 277 10.57 12.87 -13.50
CA ASP A 277 9.48 12.06 -14.04
C ASP A 277 9.03 10.96 -13.06
N VAL A 278 8.85 11.34 -11.79
CA VAL A 278 8.33 10.46 -10.74
C VAL A 278 6.82 10.34 -10.91
N VAL A 279 6.36 9.11 -11.13
CA VAL A 279 4.95 8.78 -11.38
C VAL A 279 4.21 8.41 -10.11
N ALA A 280 4.89 7.69 -9.21
CA ALA A 280 4.32 7.27 -7.93
C ALA A 280 5.40 7.17 -6.84
N VAL A 281 5.01 7.48 -5.61
CA VAL A 281 5.84 7.30 -4.41
C VAL A 281 4.99 6.66 -3.32
N HIS A 282 5.46 5.55 -2.81
CA HIS A 282 4.84 4.88 -1.68
C HIS A 282 5.82 4.80 -0.52
N SER A 283 5.42 5.40 0.59
CA SER A 283 6.17 5.30 1.85
C SER A 283 5.86 3.97 2.52
N LEU A 284 6.88 3.26 2.93
CA LEU A 284 6.83 1.92 3.52
C LEU A 284 7.45 1.96 4.91
N ARG A 285 7.04 0.99 5.74
CA ARG A 285 7.61 0.84 7.08
C ARG A 285 7.74 2.17 7.83
N ARG A 286 6.63 2.95 7.83
CA ARG A 286 6.53 4.26 8.52
C ARG A 286 7.55 5.29 8.05
N GLY A 287 7.87 5.27 6.76
CA GLY A 287 8.81 6.21 6.15
C GLY A 287 10.27 5.80 6.26
N ALA A 288 10.59 4.58 6.72
CA ALA A 288 11.95 4.06 6.70
C ALA A 288 12.39 3.63 5.29
N ALA A 289 11.46 3.12 4.50
CA ALA A 289 11.68 2.67 3.13
C ALA A 289 10.69 3.34 2.16
N GLU A 290 11.02 3.34 0.89
CA GLU A 290 10.14 3.86 -0.17
C GLU A 290 10.18 2.96 -1.40
N ALA A 291 9.05 2.89 -2.10
CA ALA A 291 8.95 2.34 -3.44
C ALA A 291 8.55 3.48 -4.40
N ILE A 292 9.30 3.62 -5.48
CA ILE A 292 9.20 4.78 -6.39
C ILE A 292 9.03 4.24 -7.81
N GLU A 293 8.07 4.81 -8.54
CA GLU A 293 7.94 4.62 -9.99
C GLU A 293 8.48 5.85 -10.70
N VAL A 294 9.47 5.67 -11.57
CA VAL A 294 10.14 6.75 -12.29
C VAL A 294 10.23 6.42 -13.78
N ILE A 295 9.98 7.41 -14.65
CA ILE A 295 10.15 7.25 -16.09
C ILE A 295 11.63 7.42 -16.47
N ALA A 296 12.17 6.47 -17.21
CA ALA A 296 13.51 6.55 -17.77
C ALA A 296 13.52 7.34 -19.08
N HIS A 297 14.05 8.57 -19.09
CA HIS A 297 14.22 9.35 -20.30
C HIS A 297 15.45 8.95 -21.11
N SER A 298 15.47 9.27 -22.40
CA SER A 298 16.59 8.98 -23.31
C SER A 298 17.92 9.62 -22.88
N ASP A 299 17.85 10.75 -22.18
CA ASP A 299 18.99 11.54 -21.69
C ASP A 299 19.35 11.26 -20.22
N CYS A 300 18.66 10.35 -19.54
CA CYS A 300 19.00 9.95 -18.18
C CYS A 300 20.26 9.05 -18.13
N ARG A 301 20.86 8.89 -16.93
CA ARG A 301 22.13 8.17 -16.79
C ARG A 301 22.03 6.66 -16.94
N ILE A 302 20.81 6.11 -16.78
CA ILE A 302 20.56 4.68 -16.77
C ILE A 302 20.02 4.15 -18.10
N ALA A 303 19.52 5.02 -18.99
CA ALA A 303 18.99 4.61 -20.28
C ALA A 303 20.04 3.84 -21.10
N GLY A 304 19.63 2.70 -21.66
CA GLY A 304 20.46 1.81 -22.47
C GLY A 304 21.37 0.86 -21.66
N LYS A 305 21.40 0.95 -20.32
CA LYS A 305 22.24 0.10 -19.47
C LYS A 305 21.48 -1.11 -18.96
N ALA A 306 22.19 -2.22 -18.76
CA ALA A 306 21.66 -3.35 -18.00
C ALA A 306 21.63 -3.01 -16.50
N ILE A 307 20.70 -3.61 -15.75
CA ILE A 307 20.59 -3.39 -14.30
C ILE A 307 21.90 -3.73 -13.60
N SER A 308 22.59 -4.80 -14.01
CA SER A 308 23.92 -5.20 -13.49
C SER A 308 25.03 -4.15 -13.72
N GLU A 309 24.88 -3.29 -14.72
CA GLU A 309 25.85 -2.23 -15.03
C GLU A 309 25.63 -0.97 -14.17
N LEU A 310 24.52 -0.92 -13.41
CA LEU A 310 24.17 0.24 -12.60
C LEU A 310 24.85 0.18 -11.25
N LYS A 311 25.41 1.30 -10.84
CA LYS A 311 25.92 1.50 -9.47
C LYS A 311 24.77 1.98 -8.59
N LEU A 312 23.89 1.05 -8.21
CA LEU A 312 22.81 1.36 -7.27
C LEU A 312 23.37 1.47 -5.84
N PRO A 313 22.80 2.34 -5.00
CA PRO A 313 23.04 2.32 -3.55
C PRO A 313 22.75 0.94 -2.96
N VAL A 314 23.37 0.64 -1.82
CA VAL A 314 23.28 -0.70 -1.19
C VAL A 314 21.85 -1.10 -0.84
N GLY A 315 21.04 -0.11 -0.42
CA GLY A 315 19.64 -0.30 -0.05
C GLY A 315 18.65 -0.21 -1.22
N ALA A 316 19.13 -0.01 -2.46
CA ALA A 316 18.26 0.16 -3.61
C ALA A 316 18.17 -1.10 -4.48
N THR A 317 16.96 -1.44 -4.91
CA THR A 317 16.67 -2.57 -5.80
C THR A 317 15.73 -2.12 -6.90
N ILE A 318 16.09 -2.34 -8.18
CA ILE A 318 15.14 -2.22 -9.28
C ILE A 318 14.31 -3.51 -9.31
N GLY A 319 13.04 -3.39 -8.95
CA GLY A 319 12.14 -4.54 -8.80
C GLY A 319 11.50 -4.97 -10.11
N ALA A 320 10.99 -4.01 -10.89
CA ALA A 320 10.31 -4.27 -12.15
C ALA A 320 10.37 -3.05 -13.08
N ILE A 321 10.03 -3.28 -14.34
CA ILE A 321 9.92 -2.27 -15.39
C ILE A 321 8.60 -2.49 -16.12
N ALA A 322 7.82 -1.43 -16.32
CA ALA A 322 6.71 -1.45 -17.26
C ALA A 322 7.15 -0.78 -18.57
N ARG A 323 7.15 -1.54 -19.66
CA ARG A 323 7.50 -1.11 -21.01
C ARG A 323 6.28 -1.23 -21.92
N GLY A 324 5.63 -0.11 -22.22
CA GLY A 324 4.32 -0.14 -22.88
C GLY A 324 3.33 -1.01 -22.09
N ASN A 325 2.81 -2.07 -22.68
CA ASN A 325 1.90 -3.01 -22.02
C ASN A 325 2.61 -4.19 -21.33
N ASN A 326 3.91 -4.34 -21.49
CA ASN A 326 4.65 -5.48 -20.96
C ASN A 326 5.19 -5.16 -19.57
N VAL A 327 5.13 -6.16 -18.67
CA VAL A 327 5.82 -6.15 -17.39
C VAL A 327 7.11 -6.97 -17.51
N ILE A 328 8.20 -6.43 -17.02
CA ILE A 328 9.53 -7.07 -17.03
C ILE A 328 10.06 -7.02 -15.60
N ILE A 329 10.29 -8.17 -15.00
CA ILE A 329 10.88 -8.22 -13.66
C ILE A 329 12.36 -7.85 -13.73
N GLY A 330 12.82 -7.04 -12.80
CA GLY A 330 14.12 -6.37 -12.82
C GLY A 330 15.32 -7.28 -12.55
N HIS A 331 15.52 -8.32 -13.36
CA HIS A 331 16.71 -9.18 -13.27
C HIS A 331 17.96 -8.46 -13.81
N ASP A 332 19.13 -8.93 -13.43
CA ASP A 332 20.41 -8.26 -13.68
C ASP A 332 20.74 -8.02 -15.17
N ASN A 333 20.25 -8.89 -16.06
CA ASN A 333 20.46 -8.80 -17.51
C ASN A 333 19.47 -7.88 -18.24
N VAL A 334 18.43 -7.39 -17.54
CA VAL A 334 17.43 -6.51 -18.14
C VAL A 334 18.04 -5.15 -18.43
N ARG A 335 17.84 -4.64 -19.66
CA ARG A 335 18.26 -3.29 -20.07
C ARG A 335 17.10 -2.32 -19.92
N ILE A 336 17.41 -1.13 -19.40
CA ILE A 336 16.46 -0.05 -19.25
C ILE A 336 16.42 0.74 -20.54
N GLU A 337 15.24 0.90 -21.13
CA GLU A 337 15.02 1.66 -22.36
C GLU A 337 14.33 3.01 -22.09
N PRO A 338 14.49 3.98 -23.00
CA PRO A 338 13.75 5.24 -22.89
C PRO A 338 12.23 5.00 -22.92
N GLY A 339 11.52 5.64 -21.98
CA GLY A 339 10.08 5.48 -21.82
C GLY A 339 9.68 4.36 -20.86
N ASP A 340 10.63 3.60 -20.32
CA ASP A 340 10.35 2.61 -19.28
C ASP A 340 9.89 3.28 -17.99
N HIS A 341 8.85 2.72 -17.39
CA HIS A 341 8.47 2.99 -16.02
C HIS A 341 9.23 2.03 -15.09
N VAL A 342 10.20 2.53 -14.38
CA VAL A 342 11.10 1.74 -13.54
C VAL A 342 10.64 1.82 -12.09
N ILE A 343 10.36 0.67 -11.49
CA ILE A 343 9.98 0.56 -10.09
C ILE A 343 11.22 0.27 -9.25
N VAL A 344 11.58 1.21 -8.37
CA VAL A 344 12.75 1.14 -7.49
C VAL A 344 12.28 1.03 -6.05
N PHE A 345 12.75 0.03 -5.35
CA PHE A 345 12.59 -0.11 -3.91
C PHE A 345 13.84 0.39 -3.20
N VAL A 346 13.67 1.23 -2.17
CA VAL A 346 14.77 1.84 -1.40
C VAL A 346 14.54 1.56 0.08
N THR A 347 15.41 0.77 0.70
CA THR A 347 15.29 0.40 2.12
C THR A 347 15.71 1.50 3.08
N ASP A 348 16.49 2.49 2.61
CA ASP A 348 16.93 3.66 3.38
C ASP A 348 16.65 4.93 2.58
N LYS A 349 15.69 5.74 3.04
CA LYS A 349 15.32 6.99 2.38
C LYS A 349 16.48 8.00 2.20
N ARG A 350 17.56 7.87 2.94
CA ARG A 350 18.76 8.72 2.77
C ARG A 350 19.43 8.51 1.42
N GLU A 351 19.17 7.37 0.77
CA GLU A 351 19.71 7.02 -0.54
C GLU A 351 18.86 7.55 -1.72
N ILE A 352 17.66 8.06 -1.46
CA ILE A 352 16.74 8.58 -2.48
C ILE A 352 17.38 9.65 -3.38
N PRO A 353 18.11 10.65 -2.85
CA PRO A 353 18.75 11.65 -3.72
C PRO A 353 19.75 11.06 -4.71
N GLU A 354 20.36 9.92 -4.41
CA GLU A 354 21.27 9.22 -5.33
C GLU A 354 20.46 8.51 -6.44
N ILE A 355 19.32 7.94 -6.10
CA ILE A 355 18.41 7.34 -7.08
C ILE A 355 17.87 8.42 -8.03
N GLU A 356 17.37 9.53 -7.51
CA GLU A 356 16.87 10.64 -8.33
C GLU A 356 17.93 11.16 -9.32
N LYS A 357 19.20 11.23 -8.92
CA LYS A 357 20.31 11.59 -9.81
C LYS A 357 20.52 10.61 -10.96
N LEU A 358 20.20 9.33 -10.79
CA LEU A 358 20.31 8.33 -11.86
C LEU A 358 19.25 8.55 -12.94
N PHE A 359 18.05 8.95 -12.55
CA PHE A 359 16.93 9.23 -13.45
C PHE A 359 16.90 10.70 -13.95
N SER A 360 17.61 11.61 -13.30
CA SER A 360 17.64 13.00 -13.73
C SER A 360 18.24 13.16 -15.13
N ARG A 361 17.63 14.05 -15.91
CA ARG A 361 18.12 14.42 -17.26
C ARG A 361 19.56 14.97 -17.16
N ARG A 362 20.39 14.61 -18.12
CA ARG A 362 21.73 15.20 -18.24
C ARG A 362 21.54 16.64 -18.69
N ARG A 363 21.66 17.63 -17.80
CA ARG A 363 21.68 19.03 -18.22
C ARG A 363 22.81 19.23 -19.21
N THR A 364 22.47 19.61 -20.42
CA THR A 364 23.43 20.00 -21.47
C THR A 364 24.20 21.22 -20.98
N ILE A 365 25.50 21.32 -21.30
CA ILE A 365 26.38 22.43 -20.88
C ILE A 365 25.79 23.81 -21.23
N LEU A 366 24.97 23.91 -22.26
CA LEU A 366 24.26 25.12 -22.68
C LEU A 366 23.21 25.65 -21.67
N GLU A 367 22.53 24.76 -20.91
CA GLU A 367 21.55 25.19 -19.89
C GLU A 367 22.20 25.67 -18.59
N LYS A 368 23.49 25.38 -18.37
CA LYS A 368 24.26 25.90 -17.23
C LYS A 368 24.73 27.33 -17.41
N ILE A 369 24.64 27.89 -18.63
CA ILE A 369 25.12 29.24 -18.97
C ILE A 369 23.96 30.24 -18.96
N THR A 370 22.69 29.77 -18.95
CA THR A 370 21.49 30.62 -19.05
C THR A 370 20.61 30.60 -17.77
N SER A 371 21.06 30.03 -16.66
CA SER A 371 20.39 30.09 -15.34
C SER A 371 21.27 30.94 -14.35
#